data_a7b1e946bbad97628fd3fd08bc453846
#
_entry.id   a7b1e946bbad97628fd3fd08bc453846
#
_cell.length_a   1.000
_cell.length_b   1.000
_cell.length_c   1.000
_cell.angle_alpha   90.00
_cell.angle_beta   90.00
_cell.angle_gamma   90.00
#
_symmetry.space_group_name_H-M   'P 1'
#
loop_
_entity.id
_entity.type
_entity.pdbx_description
1 polymer ?
#
loop_
_entity_poly.entity_id
_entity_poly.type
_entity_poly.pdbx_seq_one_letter_code
_entity_poly.pdbx_strand_id
1 'polypeptide(L)'
;KFDVDEDIAKILNELPDDWIESSVLGANELWEKFSGIKSGIKFHRGSKTVDHIENQFKRIKKIEGVRVDINKWSPADIYVTTPKYDPKCLEEEKSIKGLNQCMNERIDPKNPKMFGVSLKKMSRTSNLKLLNFDKKDSLEKEFSDFSMNYDSIDTYLNFSDGTRIQFRSFGGANVLTGWQGEVKGTKANQGKISLGPINLLLKMHGISQIDTTYARQIKSDPGKISDYVVAGLKKYATGFTEEKFAKLILDKTKKKQFDSWLYSKVHCIAITETITGIKDSDKQKQVCEDLYLYANSRSSLSSP
;
A
#
# COMPACT_ATOMS: atom_id res chain seq x y z
N LYS A 1 -36.29 18.29 -2.22
CA LYS A 1 -37.06 17.14 -1.68
C LYS A 1 -36.27 15.91 -2.06
N PHE A 2 -35.70 15.23 -1.10
CA PHE A 2 -35.18 13.90 -1.32
C PHE A 2 -36.36 12.94 -1.17
N ASP A 3 -36.81 12.31 -2.25
CA ASP A 3 -37.66 11.13 -2.15
C ASP A 3 -36.76 10.03 -1.59
N VAL A 4 -36.87 9.78 -0.30
CA VAL A 4 -36.14 8.72 0.37
C VAL A 4 -37.01 7.46 0.25
N ASP A 5 -36.45 6.44 -0.40
CA ASP A 5 -37.03 5.11 -0.46
C ASP A 5 -37.32 4.59 0.97
N GLU A 6 -38.44 3.91 1.17
CA GLU A 6 -38.83 3.36 2.48
C GLU A 6 -37.73 2.46 3.09
N ASP A 7 -37.02 1.72 2.25
CA ASP A 7 -35.89 0.87 2.68
C ASP A 7 -34.72 1.70 3.22
N ILE A 8 -34.45 2.86 2.60
CA ILE A 8 -33.41 3.80 3.06
C ILE A 8 -33.83 4.43 4.40
N ALA A 9 -35.09 4.82 4.56
CA ALA A 9 -35.61 5.38 5.81
C ALA A 9 -35.49 4.36 6.95
N LYS A 10 -35.79 3.08 6.69
CA LYS A 10 -35.61 2.00 7.66
C LYS A 10 -34.14 1.83 8.06
N ILE A 11 -33.22 1.79 7.10
CA ILE A 11 -31.79 1.68 7.36
C ILE A 11 -31.30 2.87 8.21
N LEU A 12 -31.71 4.09 7.89
CA LEU A 12 -31.33 5.28 8.65
C LEU A 12 -31.81 5.23 10.09
N ASN A 13 -33.01 4.69 10.34
CA ASN A 13 -33.56 4.54 11.69
C ASN A 13 -32.85 3.43 12.51
N GLU A 14 -32.22 2.47 11.84
CA GLU A 14 -31.45 1.39 12.48
C GLU A 14 -29.98 1.75 12.72
N LEU A 15 -29.47 2.84 12.10
CA LEU A 15 -28.08 3.26 12.26
C LEU A 15 -27.87 3.95 13.62
N PRO A 16 -26.75 3.66 14.31
CA PRO A 16 -26.35 4.42 15.50
C PRO A 16 -26.15 5.90 15.17
N ASP A 17 -26.56 6.79 16.08
CA ASP A 17 -26.50 8.26 15.92
C ASP A 17 -25.11 8.75 15.53
N ASP A 18 -24.05 8.15 16.08
CA ASP A 18 -22.67 8.53 15.79
C ASP A 18 -22.24 8.20 14.36
N TRP A 19 -22.89 7.24 13.70
CA TRP A 19 -22.69 6.97 12.26
C TRP A 19 -23.40 8.02 11.40
N ILE A 20 -24.59 8.43 11.81
CA ILE A 20 -25.32 9.50 11.12
C ILE A 20 -24.55 10.81 11.23
N GLU A 21 -24.11 11.19 12.45
CA GLU A 21 -23.28 12.39 12.67
C GLU A 21 -22.00 12.33 11.82
N SER A 22 -21.31 11.22 11.82
CA SER A 22 -20.10 11.01 10.98
C SER A 22 -20.38 11.21 9.49
N SER A 23 -21.50 10.73 9.00
CA SER A 23 -21.88 10.85 7.59
C SER A 23 -22.19 12.31 7.21
N VAL A 24 -22.89 13.03 8.08
CA VAL A 24 -23.20 14.46 7.88
C VAL A 24 -21.91 15.30 7.90
N LEU A 25 -21.01 15.06 8.85
CA LEU A 25 -19.71 15.72 8.92
C LEU A 25 -18.90 15.48 7.64
N GLY A 26 -18.83 14.23 7.18
CA GLY A 26 -18.14 13.88 5.94
C GLY A 26 -18.74 14.54 4.70
N ALA A 27 -20.08 14.61 4.62
CA ALA A 27 -20.76 15.27 3.51
C ALA A 27 -20.50 16.78 3.49
N ASN A 28 -20.50 17.43 4.68
CA ASN A 28 -20.21 18.87 4.79
C ASN A 28 -18.76 19.17 4.38
N GLU A 29 -17.79 18.41 4.84
CA GLU A 29 -16.39 18.58 4.46
C GLU A 29 -16.17 18.40 2.95
N LEU A 30 -16.84 17.41 2.34
CA LEU A 30 -16.84 17.23 0.89
C LEU A 30 -17.46 18.41 0.18
N TRP A 31 -18.59 18.90 0.65
CA TRP A 31 -19.27 20.06 0.08
C TRP A 31 -18.39 21.30 0.11
N GLU A 32 -17.83 21.64 1.26
CA GLU A 32 -16.93 22.79 1.42
C GLU A 32 -15.73 22.70 0.45
N LYS A 33 -15.15 21.52 0.31
CA LYS A 33 -13.98 21.31 -0.53
C LYS A 33 -14.28 21.40 -2.02
N PHE A 34 -15.46 20.96 -2.45
CA PHE A 34 -15.84 20.84 -3.87
C PHE A 34 -17.02 21.75 -4.27
N SER A 35 -17.43 22.68 -3.43
CA SER A 35 -18.54 23.63 -3.70
C SER A 35 -18.33 24.51 -4.92
N GLY A 36 -17.07 24.66 -5.39
CA GLY A 36 -16.75 25.36 -6.64
C GLY A 36 -17.20 24.63 -7.91
N ILE A 37 -17.60 23.35 -7.82
CA ILE A 37 -18.13 22.58 -8.96
C ILE A 37 -19.63 22.85 -9.04
N LYS A 38 -20.04 23.70 -9.98
CA LYS A 38 -21.37 24.32 -10.00
C LYS A 38 -22.53 23.39 -10.37
N SER A 39 -22.31 22.23 -11.03
CA SER A 39 -23.41 21.33 -11.44
C SER A 39 -22.91 19.99 -11.97
N GLY A 40 -23.79 19.00 -12.01
CA GLY A 40 -23.55 17.73 -12.72
C GLY A 40 -22.69 16.73 -11.98
N ILE A 41 -22.46 16.90 -10.68
CA ILE A 41 -21.77 15.91 -9.86
C ILE A 41 -22.68 14.70 -9.68
N LYS A 42 -22.11 13.50 -9.88
CA LYS A 42 -22.79 12.22 -9.62
C LYS A 42 -21.97 11.38 -8.67
N PHE A 43 -22.65 10.76 -7.72
CA PHE A 43 -22.07 9.82 -6.77
C PHE A 43 -22.40 8.39 -7.20
N HIS A 44 -21.39 7.51 -7.18
CA HIS A 44 -21.50 6.15 -7.66
C HIS A 44 -21.03 5.17 -6.60
N ARG A 45 -21.91 4.27 -6.19
CA ARG A 45 -21.62 3.13 -5.31
C ARG A 45 -22.38 1.92 -5.83
N GLY A 46 -21.68 0.81 -6.11
CA GLY A 46 -22.31 -0.40 -6.64
C GLY A 46 -23.07 -0.19 -7.95
N SER A 47 -22.65 0.75 -8.78
CA SER A 47 -23.30 1.13 -10.03
C SER A 47 -22.52 0.63 -11.26
N LYS A 48 -23.19 0.63 -12.43
CA LYS A 48 -22.53 0.32 -13.70
C LYS A 48 -21.27 1.15 -13.98
N THR A 49 -21.20 2.37 -13.47
CA THR A 49 -20.01 3.22 -13.58
C THR A 49 -18.87 2.66 -12.74
N VAL A 50 -19.15 2.20 -11.51
CA VAL A 50 -18.15 1.55 -10.65
C VAL A 50 -17.65 0.27 -11.31
N ASP A 51 -18.56 -0.59 -11.77
CA ASP A 51 -18.21 -1.83 -12.47
C ASP A 51 -17.33 -1.56 -13.70
N HIS A 52 -17.65 -0.51 -14.46
CA HIS A 52 -16.86 -0.13 -15.62
C HIS A 52 -15.43 0.25 -15.23
N ILE A 53 -15.24 1.14 -14.26
CA ILE A 53 -13.93 1.58 -13.76
C ILE A 53 -13.12 0.37 -13.28
N GLU A 54 -13.71 -0.47 -12.45
CA GLU A 54 -13.05 -1.67 -11.92
C GLU A 54 -12.67 -2.69 -13.01
N ASN A 55 -13.52 -2.86 -14.02
CA ASN A 55 -13.25 -3.74 -15.14
C ASN A 55 -12.10 -3.21 -16.02
N GLN A 56 -12.02 -1.89 -16.23
CA GLN A 56 -10.88 -1.31 -16.93
C GLN A 56 -9.57 -1.51 -16.15
N PHE A 57 -9.58 -1.32 -14.84
CA PHE A 57 -8.42 -1.64 -14.01
C PHE A 57 -8.03 -3.13 -14.12
N LYS A 58 -9.01 -4.05 -14.01
CA LYS A 58 -8.75 -5.50 -14.15
C LYS A 58 -8.16 -5.85 -15.52
N ARG A 59 -8.65 -5.21 -16.59
CA ARG A 59 -8.14 -5.36 -17.96
C ARG A 59 -6.69 -4.91 -18.06
N ILE A 60 -6.40 -3.69 -17.60
CA ILE A 60 -5.07 -3.08 -17.67
C ILE A 60 -4.07 -3.84 -16.79
N LYS A 61 -4.47 -4.21 -15.58
CA LYS A 61 -3.68 -5.05 -14.68
C LYS A 61 -3.21 -6.34 -15.37
N LYS A 62 -4.08 -6.96 -16.19
CA LYS A 62 -3.74 -8.17 -16.95
C LYS A 62 -2.76 -7.86 -18.08
N ILE A 63 -2.92 -6.74 -18.79
CA ILE A 63 -2.04 -6.29 -19.87
C ILE A 63 -0.63 -6.01 -19.34
N GLU A 64 -0.52 -5.28 -18.21
CA GLU A 64 0.76 -4.95 -17.59
C GLU A 64 1.39 -6.14 -16.84
N GLY A 65 0.66 -7.24 -16.65
CA GLY A 65 1.13 -8.42 -15.91
C GLY A 65 1.38 -8.15 -14.42
N VAL A 66 0.68 -7.16 -13.83
CA VAL A 66 0.91 -6.72 -12.45
C VAL A 66 -0.07 -7.35 -11.48
N ARG A 67 0.40 -7.64 -10.25
CA ARG A 67 -0.41 -8.22 -9.17
C ARG A 67 -0.74 -7.17 -8.11
N VAL A 68 -1.65 -6.27 -8.45
CA VAL A 68 -2.17 -5.24 -7.53
C VAL A 68 -3.65 -5.50 -7.27
N ASP A 69 -4.06 -5.50 -6.03
CA ASP A 69 -5.48 -5.60 -5.67
C ASP A 69 -6.20 -4.28 -5.92
N ILE A 70 -7.47 -4.37 -6.30
CA ILE A 70 -8.28 -3.19 -6.60
C ILE A 70 -8.33 -2.21 -5.43
N ASN A 71 -8.48 -2.70 -4.21
CA ASN A 71 -8.50 -1.88 -2.99
C ASN A 71 -7.14 -1.21 -2.68
N LYS A 72 -6.05 -1.65 -3.35
CA LYS A 72 -4.73 -1.00 -3.26
C LYS A 72 -4.54 0.04 -4.35
N TRP A 73 -5.13 -0.18 -5.50
CA TRP A 73 -5.19 0.83 -6.54
C TRP A 73 -6.16 1.95 -6.15
N SER A 74 -7.39 1.59 -5.82
CA SER A 74 -8.42 2.55 -5.40
C SER A 74 -9.12 2.06 -4.12
N PRO A 75 -8.82 2.68 -2.96
CA PRO A 75 -9.52 2.39 -1.71
C PRO A 75 -10.87 3.12 -1.61
N ALA A 76 -11.42 3.58 -2.74
CA ALA A 76 -12.66 4.35 -2.77
C ALA A 76 -13.87 3.48 -2.44
N ASP A 77 -14.68 3.94 -1.51
CA ASP A 77 -16.00 3.38 -1.19
C ASP A 77 -17.08 4.00 -2.09
N ILE A 78 -16.85 5.21 -2.58
CA ILE A 78 -17.70 5.97 -3.49
C ILE A 78 -16.83 6.64 -4.55
N TYR A 79 -17.24 6.58 -5.81
CA TYR A 79 -16.66 7.40 -6.86
C TYR A 79 -17.55 8.61 -7.14
N VAL A 80 -16.92 9.76 -7.33
CA VAL A 80 -17.58 11.01 -7.70
C VAL A 80 -17.15 11.39 -9.09
N THR A 81 -18.10 11.59 -10.00
CA THR A 81 -17.83 12.04 -11.37
C THR A 81 -18.41 13.45 -11.61
N THR A 82 -17.74 14.21 -12.43
CA THR A 82 -18.19 15.52 -12.93
C THR A 82 -18.59 15.40 -14.40
N PRO A 83 -19.19 16.44 -15.01
CA PRO A 83 -19.47 16.45 -16.45
C PRO A 83 -18.25 16.27 -17.36
N LYS A 84 -17.03 16.40 -16.81
CA LYS A 84 -15.77 16.23 -17.55
C LYS A 84 -15.28 14.78 -17.58
N TYR A 85 -15.92 13.90 -16.84
CA TYR A 85 -15.59 12.48 -16.86
C TYR A 85 -15.94 11.86 -18.21
N ASP A 86 -14.94 11.28 -18.86
CA ASP A 86 -15.09 10.55 -20.12
C ASP A 86 -14.78 9.06 -19.91
N PRO A 87 -15.77 8.17 -19.95
CA PRO A 87 -15.55 6.74 -19.80
C PRO A 87 -14.74 6.13 -20.96
N LYS A 88 -14.78 6.70 -22.17
CA LYS A 88 -14.02 6.19 -23.33
C LYS A 88 -12.52 6.30 -23.12
N CYS A 89 -12.07 7.37 -22.47
CA CYS A 89 -10.66 7.51 -22.11
C CYS A 89 -10.14 6.28 -21.33
N LEU A 90 -10.93 5.75 -20.39
CA LEU A 90 -10.54 4.55 -19.63
C LEU A 90 -10.41 3.30 -20.51
N GLU A 91 -11.24 3.19 -21.56
CA GLU A 91 -11.25 2.05 -22.48
C GLU A 91 -9.99 2.01 -23.36
N GLU A 92 -9.49 3.17 -23.75
CA GLU A 92 -8.35 3.34 -24.64
C GLU A 92 -7.01 3.11 -23.95
N GLU A 93 -6.97 3.25 -22.63
CA GLU A 93 -5.73 3.17 -21.87
C GLU A 93 -5.18 1.74 -21.75
N LYS A 94 -3.84 1.65 -21.68
CA LYS A 94 -3.10 0.38 -21.61
C LYS A 94 -2.21 0.27 -20.38
N SER A 95 -2.15 1.32 -19.55
CA SER A 95 -1.33 1.36 -18.34
C SER A 95 -2.13 1.87 -17.14
N ILE A 96 -1.76 1.45 -15.92
CA ILE A 96 -2.36 1.97 -14.68
C ILE A 96 -2.13 3.47 -14.57
N LYS A 97 -0.96 3.94 -14.98
CA LYS A 97 -0.65 5.37 -15.00
C LYS A 97 -1.58 6.13 -15.93
N GLY A 98 -1.80 5.62 -17.15
CA GLY A 98 -2.75 6.23 -18.11
C GLY A 98 -4.18 6.20 -17.59
N LEU A 99 -4.61 5.08 -16.97
CA LEU A 99 -5.92 4.99 -16.33
C LEU A 99 -6.12 6.08 -15.27
N ASN A 100 -5.12 6.29 -14.42
CA ASN A 100 -5.16 7.34 -13.39
C ASN A 100 -5.20 8.75 -14.02
N GLN A 101 -4.49 8.96 -15.13
CA GLN A 101 -4.55 10.22 -15.88
C GLN A 101 -5.92 10.48 -16.49
N CYS A 102 -6.60 9.44 -17.00
CA CYS A 102 -7.97 9.54 -17.48
C CYS A 102 -8.96 9.89 -16.36
N MET A 103 -8.77 9.30 -15.18
CA MET A 103 -9.60 9.63 -14.02
C MET A 103 -9.41 11.09 -13.60
N ASN A 104 -8.16 11.58 -13.63
CA ASN A 104 -7.85 12.93 -13.23
C ASN A 104 -6.51 13.40 -13.87
N GLU A 105 -6.59 14.02 -15.04
CA GLU A 105 -5.40 14.40 -15.84
C GLU A 105 -4.48 15.41 -15.12
N ARG A 106 -5.06 16.25 -14.30
CA ARG A 106 -4.38 17.12 -13.33
C ARG A 106 -5.16 17.09 -12.04
N ILE A 107 -4.46 16.87 -10.97
CA ILE A 107 -5.05 16.85 -9.64
C ILE A 107 -5.37 18.29 -9.24
N ASP A 108 -6.42 18.84 -9.83
CA ASP A 108 -6.95 20.15 -9.48
C ASP A 108 -8.25 19.95 -8.68
N PRO A 109 -8.24 20.20 -7.35
CA PRO A 109 -9.43 20.08 -6.52
C PRO A 109 -10.57 20.98 -6.99
N LYS A 110 -10.26 22.08 -7.71
CA LYS A 110 -11.26 23.01 -8.22
C LYS A 110 -11.95 22.51 -9.48
N ASN A 111 -11.39 21.49 -10.14
CA ASN A 111 -11.87 21.05 -11.44
C ASN A 111 -11.60 19.57 -11.75
N PRO A 112 -11.92 18.65 -10.84
CA PRO A 112 -11.67 17.24 -11.04
C PRO A 112 -12.58 16.66 -12.12
N LYS A 113 -12.11 15.65 -12.86
CA LYS A 113 -12.95 14.83 -13.73
C LYS A 113 -13.70 13.77 -12.91
N MET A 114 -12.95 13.07 -12.10
CA MET A 114 -13.43 12.02 -11.22
C MET A 114 -12.49 11.88 -10.03
N PHE A 115 -13.01 11.50 -8.88
CA PHE A 115 -12.20 11.15 -7.71
C PHE A 115 -12.88 10.09 -6.86
N GLY A 116 -12.08 9.37 -6.10
CA GLY A 116 -12.55 8.39 -5.13
C GLY A 116 -12.70 9.00 -3.74
N VAL A 117 -13.71 8.57 -3.00
CA VAL A 117 -13.93 8.92 -1.61
C VAL A 117 -13.84 7.65 -0.76
N SER A 118 -12.87 7.59 0.16
CA SER A 118 -12.79 6.53 1.16
C SER A 118 -13.46 6.98 2.45
N LEU A 119 -14.52 6.29 2.82
CA LEU A 119 -15.31 6.59 4.00
C LEU A 119 -14.59 6.11 5.26
N LYS A 120 -14.44 7.01 6.21
CA LYS A 120 -13.95 6.72 7.57
C LYS A 120 -14.92 7.33 8.56
N LYS A 121 -15.09 6.69 9.72
CA LYS A 121 -15.89 7.28 10.79
C LYS A 121 -15.24 8.59 11.21
N MET A 122 -15.94 9.69 11.00
CA MET A 122 -15.48 11.04 11.32
C MET A 122 -15.97 11.46 12.70
N SER A 123 -15.18 12.28 13.38
CA SER A 123 -15.54 13.01 14.57
C SER A 123 -15.48 14.52 14.30
N ARG A 124 -15.97 15.34 15.22
CA ARG A 124 -15.95 16.82 15.07
C ARG A 124 -14.54 17.39 14.90
N THR A 125 -13.50 16.66 15.26
CA THR A 125 -12.09 17.06 15.09
C THR A 125 -11.42 16.43 13.86
N SER A 126 -12.17 15.65 13.08
CA SER A 126 -11.66 15.00 11.86
C SER A 126 -11.74 15.98 10.68
N ASN A 127 -10.76 15.90 9.80
CA ASN A 127 -10.71 16.69 8.56
C ASN A 127 -10.61 15.78 7.35
N LEU A 128 -11.22 16.20 6.24
CA LEU A 128 -11.05 15.56 4.94
C LEU A 128 -9.59 15.69 4.48
N LYS A 129 -8.96 14.55 4.17
CA LYS A 129 -7.62 14.52 3.59
C LYS A 129 -7.72 14.31 2.09
N LEU A 130 -7.14 15.21 1.31
CA LEU A 130 -6.94 15.02 -0.12
C LEU A 130 -5.67 14.20 -0.32
N LEU A 131 -5.78 13.08 -1.04
CA LEU A 131 -4.66 12.23 -1.43
C LEU A 131 -4.57 12.25 -2.95
N ASN A 132 -3.36 12.31 -3.49
CA ASN A 132 -3.09 12.31 -4.93
C ASN A 132 -3.70 13.50 -5.71
N PHE A 133 -4.14 14.56 -5.03
CA PHE A 133 -4.67 15.78 -5.62
C PHE A 133 -3.59 16.85 -5.87
N ASP A 134 -2.46 16.78 -5.21
CA ASP A 134 -1.35 17.71 -5.40
C ASP A 134 -0.04 16.94 -5.67
N LYS A 135 0.52 17.14 -6.87
CA LYS A 135 1.86 16.60 -7.20
C LYS A 135 2.98 17.28 -6.41
N LYS A 136 2.71 18.41 -5.78
CA LYS A 136 3.69 19.12 -4.94
C LYS A 136 3.90 18.48 -3.58
N ASP A 137 3.00 17.58 -3.15
CA ASP A 137 3.25 16.69 -2.02
C ASP A 137 4.16 15.51 -2.43
N SER A 138 5.17 15.74 -3.25
CA SER A 138 6.33 14.88 -3.24
C SER A 138 6.91 15.00 -1.84
N LEU A 139 6.48 14.12 -0.97
CA LEU A 139 7.15 13.89 0.29
C LEU A 139 8.54 13.40 -0.09
N GLU A 140 9.50 14.29 -0.15
CA GLU A 140 10.90 13.93 -0.33
C GLU A 140 11.26 13.02 0.84
N LYS A 141 11.23 11.72 0.59
CA LYS A 141 11.62 10.70 1.54
C LYS A 141 13.03 10.27 1.24
N GLU A 142 13.94 10.85 1.96
CA GLU A 142 15.34 10.49 1.83
C GLU A 142 15.62 9.16 2.54
N PHE A 143 15.98 8.14 1.75
CA PHE A 143 16.43 6.86 2.27
C PHE A 143 17.70 7.06 3.10
N SER A 144 17.73 6.51 4.31
CA SER A 144 18.88 6.52 5.20
C SER A 144 19.63 5.18 5.14
N ASP A 145 19.00 4.14 5.64
CA ASP A 145 19.63 2.82 5.76
C ASP A 145 18.60 1.70 5.92
N PHE A 146 19.12 0.47 6.04
CA PHE A 146 18.39 -0.68 6.57
C PHE A 146 18.89 -1.03 7.95
N SER A 147 17.98 -1.34 8.87
CA SER A 147 18.31 -1.90 10.17
C SER A 147 17.63 -3.25 10.41
N MET A 148 18.38 -4.22 10.90
CA MET A 148 17.91 -5.57 11.19
C MET A 148 18.60 -6.11 12.46
N ASN A 149 17.80 -6.62 13.40
CA ASN A 149 18.33 -7.39 14.53
C ASN A 149 18.34 -8.87 14.17
N TYR A 150 19.33 -9.60 14.65
CA TYR A 150 19.48 -11.03 14.32
C TYR A 150 18.30 -11.88 14.82
N ASP A 151 17.73 -11.57 15.96
CA ASP A 151 16.71 -12.37 16.65
C ASP A 151 15.27 -11.99 16.30
N SER A 152 15.03 -10.78 15.79
CA SER A 152 13.70 -10.32 15.39
C SER A 152 13.26 -10.94 14.06
N ILE A 153 11.97 -10.89 13.76
CA ILE A 153 11.42 -11.25 12.43
C ILE A 153 11.44 -10.08 11.45
N ASP A 154 11.91 -8.92 11.89
CA ASP A 154 11.75 -7.66 11.18
C ASP A 154 13.05 -7.21 10.49
N THR A 155 12.88 -6.43 9.42
CA THR A 155 13.86 -5.46 8.95
C THR A 155 13.16 -4.12 8.73
N TYR A 156 13.90 -3.03 8.90
CA TYR A 156 13.39 -1.68 8.75
C TYR A 156 14.13 -0.97 7.62
N LEU A 157 13.38 -0.43 6.68
CA LEU A 157 13.87 0.59 5.75
C LEU A 157 13.62 1.93 6.42
N ASN A 158 14.69 2.66 6.73
CA ASN A 158 14.66 3.90 7.49
C ASN A 158 14.79 5.11 6.56
N PHE A 159 14.09 6.19 6.89
CA PHE A 159 14.19 7.49 6.23
C PHE A 159 14.76 8.54 7.18
N SER A 160 15.41 9.58 6.64
CA SER A 160 16.07 10.62 7.39
C SER A 160 15.16 11.40 8.36
N ASP A 161 13.86 11.46 8.07
CA ASP A 161 12.85 12.12 8.91
C ASP A 161 12.33 11.24 10.07
N GLY A 162 12.92 10.07 10.30
CA GLY A 162 12.54 9.13 11.36
C GLY A 162 11.34 8.25 11.01
N THR A 163 10.72 8.40 9.84
CA THR A 163 9.76 7.41 9.36
C THR A 163 10.48 6.16 8.89
N ARG A 164 9.79 5.03 8.86
CA ARG A 164 10.37 3.75 8.42
C ARG A 164 9.29 2.81 7.89
N ILE A 165 9.70 1.87 7.06
CA ILE A 165 8.85 0.74 6.66
C ILE A 165 9.37 -0.50 7.40
N GLN A 166 8.54 -1.09 8.25
CA GLN A 166 8.81 -2.36 8.91
C GLN A 166 8.37 -3.49 8.00
N PHE A 167 9.30 -4.30 7.53
CA PHE A 167 9.02 -5.51 6.76
C PHE A 167 9.06 -6.73 7.67
N ARG A 168 8.00 -7.52 7.66
CA ARG A 168 7.90 -8.78 8.43
C ARG A 168 6.76 -9.66 7.94
N SER A 169 6.73 -10.91 8.39
CA SER A 169 5.54 -11.75 8.27
C SER A 169 4.50 -11.35 9.33
N PHE A 170 3.25 -11.21 8.91
CA PHE A 170 2.07 -10.97 9.75
C PHE A 170 1.20 -12.22 9.89
N GLY A 171 1.62 -13.35 9.31
CA GLY A 171 1.04 -14.66 9.56
C GLY A 171 1.30 -15.12 11.00
N GLY A 172 0.46 -16.01 11.52
CA GLY A 172 0.67 -16.63 12.84
C GLY A 172 1.95 -17.47 12.88
N ALA A 173 2.29 -17.98 14.06
CA ALA A 173 3.55 -18.67 14.35
C ALA A 173 3.91 -19.84 13.41
N ASN A 174 2.91 -20.43 12.73
CA ASN A 174 3.09 -21.60 11.85
C ASN A 174 2.74 -21.28 10.37
N VAL A 175 2.60 -20.00 9.99
CA VAL A 175 2.13 -19.60 8.67
C VAL A 175 3.27 -19.02 7.84
N LEU A 176 3.55 -19.67 6.69
CA LEU A 176 4.57 -19.22 5.72
C LEU A 176 3.93 -18.31 4.65
N THR A 177 3.21 -17.27 5.10
CA THR A 177 2.55 -16.29 4.22
C THR A 177 2.48 -14.93 4.90
N GLY A 178 1.94 -13.94 4.19
CA GLY A 178 1.61 -12.64 4.77
C GLY A 178 2.82 -11.74 5.05
N TRP A 179 3.96 -11.95 4.38
CA TRP A 179 5.08 -11.03 4.47
C TRP A 179 4.76 -9.73 3.73
N GLN A 180 4.93 -8.60 4.42
CA GLN A 180 4.61 -7.27 3.92
C GLN A 180 5.39 -6.19 4.69
N GLY A 181 5.39 -4.97 4.15
CA GLY A 181 5.86 -3.77 4.83
C GLY A 181 4.70 -3.00 5.48
N GLU A 182 4.94 -2.41 6.63
CA GLU A 182 4.07 -1.43 7.30
C GLU A 182 4.82 -0.15 7.58
N VAL A 183 4.24 0.99 7.19
CA VAL A 183 4.81 2.30 7.52
C VAL A 183 4.65 2.56 9.03
N LYS A 184 5.75 2.97 9.67
CA LYS A 184 5.84 3.32 11.09
C LYS A 184 6.44 4.72 11.24
N GLY A 185 5.98 5.46 12.26
CA GLY A 185 6.50 6.79 12.60
C GLY A 185 5.43 7.65 13.27
N THR A 186 5.83 8.71 13.95
CA THR A 186 4.93 9.56 14.75
C THR A 186 3.90 10.34 13.91
N LYS A 187 4.21 10.61 12.64
CA LYS A 187 3.35 11.33 11.69
C LYS A 187 2.92 10.48 10.50
N ALA A 188 3.29 9.20 10.49
CA ALA A 188 3.01 8.35 9.34
C ALA A 188 1.58 7.82 9.40
N ASN A 189 0.86 7.91 8.29
CA ASN A 189 -0.35 7.11 8.11
C ASN A 189 0.07 5.63 8.09
N GLN A 190 -0.73 4.78 8.71
CA GLN A 190 -0.49 3.33 8.70
C GLN A 190 -0.75 2.79 7.28
N GLY A 191 0.29 2.80 6.46
CA GLY A 191 0.27 2.23 5.12
C GLY A 191 0.84 0.83 5.11
N LYS A 192 0.43 0.02 4.13
CA LYS A 192 0.92 -1.36 3.94
C LYS A 192 1.29 -1.61 2.49
N ILE A 193 2.37 -2.38 2.30
CA ILE A 193 2.80 -2.83 0.98
C ILE A 193 3.17 -4.31 1.03
N SER A 194 2.56 -5.12 0.17
CA SER A 194 2.85 -6.54 0.04
C SER A 194 3.91 -6.82 -1.02
N LEU A 195 4.42 -8.05 -1.06
CA LEU A 195 5.49 -8.48 -1.95
C LEU A 195 5.21 -8.23 -3.44
N GLY A 196 3.96 -8.43 -3.89
CA GLY A 196 3.59 -8.21 -5.30
C GLY A 196 3.83 -6.77 -5.77
N PRO A 197 3.27 -5.76 -5.10
CA PRO A 197 3.56 -4.34 -5.36
C PRO A 197 5.04 -3.97 -5.22
N ILE A 198 5.75 -4.52 -4.22
CA ILE A 198 7.21 -4.30 -4.09
C ILE A 198 7.92 -4.72 -5.38
N ASN A 199 7.66 -5.94 -5.85
CA ASN A 199 8.26 -6.47 -7.06
C ASN A 199 7.85 -5.69 -8.33
N LEU A 200 6.64 -5.15 -8.35
CA LEU A 200 6.21 -4.27 -9.43
C LEU A 200 7.04 -2.98 -9.46
N LEU A 201 7.19 -2.31 -8.32
CA LEU A 201 7.96 -1.07 -8.23
C LEU A 201 9.43 -1.31 -8.59
N LEU A 202 10.05 -2.38 -8.09
CA LEU A 202 11.40 -2.77 -8.48
C LEU A 202 11.53 -2.93 -10.01
N LYS A 203 10.59 -3.65 -10.62
CA LYS A 203 10.56 -3.84 -12.09
C LYS A 203 10.42 -2.51 -12.84
N MET A 204 9.59 -1.59 -12.38
CA MET A 204 9.42 -0.26 -13.00
C MET A 204 10.72 0.53 -13.03
N HIS A 205 11.58 0.34 -12.03
CA HIS A 205 12.92 0.93 -11.98
C HIS A 205 14.01 0.06 -12.65
N GLY A 206 13.62 -1.00 -13.35
CA GLY A 206 14.57 -1.92 -13.99
C GLY A 206 15.44 -2.70 -13.01
N ILE A 207 14.91 -2.98 -11.81
CA ILE A 207 15.58 -3.76 -10.77
C ILE A 207 14.98 -5.16 -10.73
N SER A 208 15.82 -6.16 -10.46
CA SER A 208 15.37 -7.54 -10.29
C SER A 208 14.38 -7.64 -9.13
N GLN A 209 13.38 -8.49 -9.30
CA GLN A 209 12.41 -8.80 -8.26
C GLN A 209 13.10 -9.49 -7.07
N ILE A 210 12.51 -9.37 -5.90
CA ILE A 210 12.96 -10.09 -4.71
C ILE A 210 12.90 -11.59 -4.98
N ASP A 211 14.03 -12.25 -4.80
CA ASP A 211 14.11 -13.71 -4.94
C ASP A 211 13.35 -14.39 -3.78
N THR A 212 12.34 -15.17 -4.14
CA THR A 212 11.53 -15.94 -3.19
C THR A 212 11.84 -17.44 -3.22
N THR A 213 12.89 -17.86 -3.93
CA THR A 213 13.22 -19.27 -4.10
C THR A 213 13.50 -19.93 -2.76
N TYR A 214 14.32 -19.32 -1.93
CA TYR A 214 14.62 -19.83 -0.59
C TYR A 214 13.37 -19.93 0.29
N ALA A 215 12.50 -18.94 0.27
CA ALA A 215 11.26 -18.95 1.05
C ALA A 215 10.33 -20.13 0.70
N ARG A 216 10.31 -20.55 -0.56
CA ARG A 216 9.53 -21.71 -1.01
C ARG A 216 10.12 -23.04 -0.59
N GLN A 217 11.42 -23.09 -0.34
CA GLN A 217 12.17 -24.31 0.00
C GLN A 217 12.30 -24.55 1.51
N ILE A 218 11.77 -23.69 2.37
CA ILE A 218 11.94 -23.78 3.83
C ILE A 218 11.60 -25.17 4.38
N LYS A 219 10.54 -25.80 3.88
CA LYS A 219 10.12 -27.13 4.35
C LYS A 219 10.90 -28.27 3.72
N SER A 220 11.43 -28.11 2.50
CA SER A 220 12.12 -29.15 1.76
C SER A 220 13.63 -29.17 2.03
N ASP A 221 14.22 -28.01 2.30
CA ASP A 221 15.66 -27.89 2.54
C ASP A 221 15.98 -26.80 3.59
N PRO A 222 15.59 -27.03 4.85
CA PRO A 222 15.79 -26.04 5.92
C PRO A 222 17.28 -25.76 6.19
N GLY A 223 18.19 -26.72 5.93
CA GLY A 223 19.62 -26.53 6.13
C GLY A 223 20.18 -25.46 5.21
N LYS A 224 19.97 -25.60 3.91
CA LYS A 224 20.39 -24.60 2.90
C LYS A 224 19.82 -23.22 3.17
N ILE A 225 18.56 -23.16 3.61
CA ILE A 225 17.91 -21.88 3.95
C ILE A 225 18.58 -21.27 5.18
N SER A 226 18.93 -22.08 6.18
CA SER A 226 19.65 -21.60 7.37
C SER A 226 21.02 -21.02 7.00
N ASP A 227 21.75 -21.64 6.08
CA ASP A 227 23.04 -21.13 5.60
C ASP A 227 22.89 -19.78 4.92
N TYR A 228 21.88 -19.62 4.06
CA TYR A 228 21.55 -18.32 3.43
C TYR A 228 21.23 -17.25 4.47
N VAL A 229 20.42 -17.59 5.47
CA VAL A 229 20.04 -16.65 6.54
C VAL A 229 21.25 -16.29 7.39
N VAL A 230 22.11 -17.24 7.76
CA VAL A 230 23.36 -16.97 8.51
C VAL A 230 24.26 -16.00 7.74
N ALA A 231 24.45 -16.23 6.44
CA ALA A 231 25.25 -15.34 5.59
C ALA A 231 24.67 -13.92 5.56
N GLY A 232 23.35 -13.80 5.38
CA GLY A 232 22.65 -12.51 5.39
C GLY A 232 22.71 -11.81 6.77
N LEU A 233 22.53 -12.54 7.86
CA LEU A 233 22.62 -11.99 9.21
C LEU A 233 24.03 -11.49 9.55
N LYS A 234 25.07 -12.22 9.14
CA LYS A 234 26.47 -11.75 9.28
C LYS A 234 26.71 -10.41 8.60
N LYS A 235 26.07 -10.19 7.46
CA LYS A 235 26.27 -9.00 6.63
C LYS A 235 25.42 -7.80 7.06
N TYR A 236 24.17 -8.04 7.49
CA TYR A 236 23.19 -6.97 7.63
C TYR A 236 22.64 -6.80 9.04
N ALA A 237 22.78 -7.81 9.92
CA ALA A 237 22.14 -7.76 11.23
C ALA A 237 23.09 -7.27 12.33
N THR A 238 22.53 -6.50 13.25
CA THR A 238 23.23 -6.12 14.49
C THR A 238 23.13 -7.25 15.54
N GLY A 239 24.18 -7.38 16.33
CA GLY A 239 24.24 -8.30 17.48
C GLY A 239 24.37 -9.78 17.14
N PHE A 240 24.55 -10.14 15.87
CA PHE A 240 24.71 -11.52 15.43
C PHE A 240 26.02 -12.13 15.90
N THR A 241 25.94 -13.35 16.47
CA THR A 241 27.05 -14.30 16.65
C THR A 241 26.50 -15.69 16.41
N GLU A 242 27.37 -16.63 16.00
CA GLU A 242 26.94 -18.02 15.76
C GLU A 242 26.41 -18.68 17.01
N GLU A 243 26.99 -18.38 18.17
CA GLU A 243 26.52 -18.90 19.46
C GLU A 243 25.11 -18.42 19.81
N LYS A 244 24.85 -17.11 19.65
CA LYS A 244 23.49 -16.52 19.86
C LYS A 244 22.48 -17.09 18.87
N PHE A 245 22.90 -17.31 17.63
CA PHE A 245 22.04 -17.89 16.61
C PHE A 245 21.66 -19.34 16.95
N ALA A 246 22.61 -20.16 17.39
CA ALA A 246 22.33 -21.54 17.83
C ALA A 246 21.32 -21.58 18.99
N LYS A 247 21.45 -20.69 19.97
CA LYS A 247 20.48 -20.54 21.07
C LYS A 247 19.10 -20.13 20.56
N LEU A 248 19.06 -19.20 19.60
CA LEU A 248 17.81 -18.74 18.96
C LEU A 248 17.08 -19.88 18.23
N ILE A 249 17.81 -20.69 17.46
CA ILE A 249 17.23 -21.85 16.75
C ILE A 249 16.57 -22.80 17.75
N LEU A 250 17.28 -23.14 18.85
CA LEU A 250 16.73 -24.02 19.87
C LEU A 250 15.45 -23.47 20.51
N ASP A 251 15.41 -22.16 20.84
CA ASP A 251 14.24 -21.50 21.41
C ASP A 251 13.07 -21.50 20.43
N LYS A 252 13.30 -21.08 19.16
CA LYS A 252 12.26 -21.03 18.13
C LYS A 252 11.72 -22.41 17.78
N THR A 253 12.56 -23.44 17.76
CA THR A 253 12.16 -24.84 17.52
C THR A 253 11.27 -25.34 18.65
N LYS A 254 11.67 -25.12 19.91
CA LYS A 254 10.85 -25.48 21.09
C LYS A 254 9.48 -24.83 21.07
N LYS A 255 9.38 -23.57 20.60
CA LYS A 255 8.14 -22.81 20.47
C LYS A 255 7.37 -23.10 19.17
N LYS A 256 7.84 -24.00 18.33
CA LYS A 256 7.27 -24.27 16.98
C LYS A 256 7.15 -23.02 16.12
N GLN A 257 8.09 -22.10 16.22
CA GLN A 257 8.10 -20.81 15.52
C GLN A 257 9.26 -20.67 14.53
N PHE A 258 10.10 -21.71 14.40
CA PHE A 258 11.32 -21.63 13.61
C PHE A 258 11.03 -21.38 12.13
N ASP A 259 10.12 -22.14 11.52
CA ASP A 259 9.82 -22.00 10.10
C ASP A 259 9.26 -20.61 9.74
N SER A 260 8.35 -20.07 10.58
CA SER A 260 7.77 -18.74 10.35
C SER A 260 8.80 -17.62 10.57
N TRP A 261 9.70 -17.80 11.54
CA TRP A 261 10.82 -16.89 11.74
C TRP A 261 11.77 -16.93 10.54
N LEU A 262 12.14 -18.12 10.09
CA LEU A 262 13.00 -18.34 8.93
C LEU A 262 12.37 -17.73 7.66
N TYR A 263 11.08 -17.96 7.43
CA TYR A 263 10.33 -17.39 6.32
C TYR A 263 10.40 -15.85 6.30
N SER A 264 10.19 -15.23 7.46
CA SER A 264 10.28 -13.78 7.55
C SER A 264 11.70 -13.27 7.29
N LYS A 265 12.71 -13.92 7.88
CA LYS A 265 14.13 -13.54 7.72
C LYS A 265 14.63 -13.66 6.30
N VAL A 266 14.27 -14.72 5.59
CA VAL A 266 14.61 -14.89 4.17
C VAL A 266 14.15 -13.70 3.36
N HIS A 267 12.89 -13.29 3.50
CA HIS A 267 12.36 -12.14 2.78
C HIS A 267 12.99 -10.82 3.22
N CYS A 268 13.26 -10.66 4.52
CA CYS A 268 13.93 -9.47 5.06
C CYS A 268 15.35 -9.32 4.50
N ILE A 269 16.10 -10.41 4.42
CA ILE A 269 17.45 -10.40 3.83
C ILE A 269 17.32 -10.08 2.33
N ALA A 270 16.42 -10.76 1.63
CA ALA A 270 16.26 -10.58 0.19
C ALA A 270 15.90 -9.13 -0.20
N ILE A 271 14.99 -8.47 0.52
CA ILE A 271 14.69 -7.05 0.24
C ILE A 271 15.88 -6.16 0.57
N THR A 272 16.57 -6.42 1.69
CA THR A 272 17.76 -5.64 2.07
C THR A 272 18.84 -5.78 1.00
N GLU A 273 19.14 -6.99 0.53
CA GLU A 273 20.11 -7.25 -0.55
C GLU A 273 19.72 -6.55 -1.85
N THR A 274 18.44 -6.65 -2.22
CA THR A 274 17.94 -6.04 -3.46
C THR A 274 18.11 -4.53 -3.45
N ILE A 275 17.71 -3.86 -2.39
CA ILE A 275 17.76 -2.39 -2.29
C ILE A 275 19.20 -1.89 -2.09
N THR A 276 19.97 -2.51 -1.18
CA THR A 276 21.37 -2.10 -0.93
C THR A 276 22.29 -2.44 -2.10
N GLY A 277 21.91 -3.38 -2.96
CA GLY A 277 22.60 -3.73 -4.18
C GLY A 277 22.44 -2.73 -5.32
N ILE A 278 21.55 -1.76 -5.22
CA ILE A 278 21.37 -0.69 -6.20
C ILE A 278 22.56 0.26 -6.09
N LYS A 279 23.42 0.26 -7.11
CA LYS A 279 24.66 1.08 -7.12
C LYS A 279 24.39 2.56 -7.34
N ASP A 280 23.35 2.89 -8.09
CA ASP A 280 22.92 4.25 -8.39
C ASP A 280 22.13 4.78 -7.17
N SER A 281 22.69 5.76 -6.47
CA SER A 281 22.10 6.33 -5.25
C SER A 281 20.78 7.04 -5.51
N ASP A 282 20.61 7.70 -6.64
CA ASP A 282 19.38 8.41 -6.97
C ASP A 282 18.28 7.43 -7.28
N LYS A 283 18.61 6.37 -8.03
CA LYS A 283 17.69 5.26 -8.29
C LYS A 283 17.29 4.53 -7.01
N GLN A 284 18.22 4.31 -6.09
CA GLN A 284 17.96 3.71 -4.79
C GLN A 284 16.97 4.57 -3.98
N LYS A 285 17.21 5.89 -3.92
CA LYS A 285 16.31 6.85 -3.26
C LYS A 285 14.91 6.81 -3.88
N GLN A 286 14.80 6.87 -5.22
CA GLN A 286 13.52 6.81 -5.93
C GLN A 286 12.74 5.53 -5.63
N VAL A 287 13.42 4.38 -5.63
CA VAL A 287 12.78 3.10 -5.28
C VAL A 287 12.23 3.12 -3.86
N CYS A 288 13.02 3.59 -2.90
CA CYS A 288 12.62 3.65 -1.50
C CYS A 288 11.45 4.63 -1.28
N GLU A 289 11.49 5.79 -1.94
CA GLU A 289 10.40 6.76 -1.94
C GLU A 289 9.11 6.16 -2.51
N ASP A 290 9.19 5.49 -3.67
CA ASP A 290 8.03 4.85 -4.30
C ASP A 290 7.42 3.74 -3.43
N LEU A 291 8.24 2.95 -2.73
CA LEU A 291 7.77 1.97 -1.75
C LEU A 291 6.97 2.65 -0.64
N TYR A 292 7.45 3.77 -0.13
CA TYR A 292 6.77 4.56 0.90
C TYR A 292 5.47 5.18 0.38
N LEU A 293 5.52 5.84 -0.78
CA LEU A 293 4.35 6.47 -1.40
C LEU A 293 3.27 5.45 -1.72
N TYR A 294 3.67 4.29 -2.27
CA TYR A 294 2.72 3.21 -2.55
C TYR A 294 2.06 2.68 -1.26
N ALA A 295 2.85 2.45 -0.22
CA ALA A 295 2.32 1.98 1.06
C ALA A 295 1.27 2.94 1.64
N ASN A 296 1.41 4.24 1.41
CA ASN A 296 0.49 5.29 1.84
C ASN A 296 -0.60 5.63 0.82
N SER A 297 -0.74 4.87 -0.26
CA SER A 297 -1.69 5.12 -1.35
C SER A 297 -1.51 6.51 -2.00
N ARG A 298 -0.26 6.97 -2.12
CA ARG A 298 0.14 8.24 -2.72
C ARG A 298 1.02 8.08 -3.96
N SER A 299 1.25 6.85 -4.40
CA SER A 299 2.07 6.60 -5.58
C SER A 299 1.32 6.93 -6.88
N SER A 300 2.07 7.05 -7.97
CA SER A 300 1.50 7.20 -9.32
C SER A 300 0.65 5.99 -9.76
N LEU A 301 0.74 4.88 -9.03
CA LEU A 301 -0.07 3.68 -9.26
C LEU A 301 -1.39 3.70 -8.49
N SER A 302 -1.58 4.62 -7.55
CA SER A 302 -2.84 4.78 -6.82
C SER A 302 -3.80 5.69 -7.60
N SER A 303 -5.09 5.39 -7.53
CA SER A 303 -6.11 6.25 -8.16
C SER A 303 -6.22 7.59 -7.43
N PRO A 304 -6.64 8.62 -8.12
CA PRO A 304 -6.98 9.90 -7.52
C PRO A 304 -8.15 9.80 -6.54
#